data_4993ea9d076f15d733ec4ae0538bd684
#
_entry.id   4993ea9d076f15d733ec4ae0538bd684
#
_cell.length_a   1.000
_cell.length_b   1.000
_cell.length_c   1.000
_cell.angle_alpha   90.00
_cell.angle_beta   90.00
_cell.angle_gamma   90.00
#
_symmetry.space_group_name_H-M   'P 1'
#
loop_
_entity.id
_entity.type
_entity.pdbx_description
1 polymer ?
#
loop_
_entity_poly.entity_id
_entity_poly.type
_entity_poly.pdbx_seq_one_letter_code
_entity_poly.pdbx_strand_id
1 'polypeptide(L)'
;TVLRAMQAMVGQGPGDDAALYFDVMRGMLFYIDEFPERQHHPKESELLFPRVLCVAPELQPLVDQLQREHQRGEAAVRELQHLLLAWELLGESRKRAFVEACLHYIAFSHAHMRLEETELLPVAQASFSPADWAALDTAFSQNRDPLSGKYPPDPAYDRLFARIVKHVPGASWWGTAQ
;
A
#
# COMPACT_ATOMS: atom_id res chain seq x y z
N THR A 1 1.03 -4.44 -6.39
CA THR A 1 2.00 -5.56 -6.35
C THR A 1 1.93 -6.28 -5.01
N VAL A 2 2.17 -5.62 -3.85
CA VAL A 2 2.11 -6.25 -2.50
C VAL A 2 0.73 -6.83 -2.19
N LEU A 3 -0.37 -6.16 -2.51
CA LEU A 3 -1.72 -6.68 -2.27
C LEU A 3 -1.98 -8.02 -2.98
N ARG A 4 -1.48 -8.20 -4.21
CA ARG A 4 -1.57 -9.49 -4.92
C ARG A 4 -0.75 -10.58 -4.23
N ALA A 5 0.44 -10.23 -3.73
CA ALA A 5 1.28 -11.12 -2.96
C ALA A 5 0.59 -11.58 -1.67
N MET A 6 0.02 -10.64 -0.92
CA MET A 6 -0.77 -10.94 0.28
C MET A 6 -1.96 -11.85 -0.03
N GLN A 7 -2.69 -11.57 -1.12
CA GLN A 7 -3.83 -12.39 -1.53
C GLN A 7 -3.40 -13.82 -1.85
N ALA A 8 -2.30 -14.00 -2.58
CA ALA A 8 -1.77 -15.32 -2.89
C ALA A 8 -1.34 -16.09 -1.62
N MET A 9 -0.63 -15.42 -0.70
CA MET A 9 -0.21 -16.04 0.56
C MET A 9 -1.38 -16.39 1.47
N VAL A 10 -2.39 -15.53 1.56
CA VAL A 10 -3.62 -15.85 2.32
C VAL A 10 -4.34 -17.05 1.74
N GLY A 11 -4.39 -17.17 0.40
CA GLY A 11 -5.00 -18.32 -0.28
C GLY A 11 -4.25 -19.63 -0.07
N GLN A 12 -2.91 -19.59 0.01
CA GLN A 12 -2.07 -20.78 0.21
C GLN A 12 -1.94 -21.17 1.69
N GLY A 13 -1.99 -20.20 2.59
CA GLY A 13 -1.72 -20.41 4.01
C GLY A 13 -0.25 -20.68 4.31
N PRO A 14 0.08 -21.04 5.59
CA PRO A 14 1.46 -21.19 6.06
C PRO A 14 2.26 -22.35 5.45
N GLY A 15 1.60 -23.38 4.86
CA GLY A 15 2.28 -24.56 4.33
C GLY A 15 3.13 -25.26 5.40
N ASP A 16 4.28 -25.81 4.97
CA ASP A 16 5.19 -26.54 5.84
C ASP A 16 6.12 -25.64 6.67
N ASP A 17 6.27 -24.36 6.27
CA ASP A 17 7.11 -23.37 6.95
C ASP A 17 6.27 -22.18 7.46
N ALA A 18 5.59 -22.40 8.57
CA ALA A 18 4.76 -21.38 9.20
C ALA A 18 5.58 -20.16 9.66
N ALA A 19 6.81 -20.38 10.14
CA ALA A 19 7.66 -19.28 10.60
C ALA A 19 8.00 -18.31 9.45
N LEU A 20 8.37 -18.85 8.30
CA LEU A 20 8.62 -18.06 7.10
C LEU A 20 7.36 -17.33 6.63
N TYR A 21 6.20 -18.00 6.64
CA TYR A 21 4.92 -17.37 6.26
C TYR A 21 4.62 -16.13 7.10
N PHE A 22 4.67 -16.25 8.42
CA PHE A 22 4.42 -15.14 9.34
C PHE A 22 5.46 -14.03 9.17
N ASP A 23 6.71 -14.37 8.97
CA ASP A 23 7.79 -13.42 8.78
C ASP A 23 7.63 -12.59 7.50
N VAL A 24 7.28 -13.23 6.39
CA VAL A 24 7.01 -12.54 5.11
C VAL A 24 5.75 -11.69 5.19
N MET A 25 4.68 -12.19 5.81
CA MET A 25 3.43 -11.46 5.98
C MET A 25 3.63 -10.21 6.86
N ARG A 26 4.37 -10.32 7.96
CA ARG A 26 4.77 -9.14 8.76
C ARG A 26 5.55 -8.12 7.95
N GLY A 27 6.47 -8.60 7.10
CA GLY A 27 7.23 -7.73 6.21
C GLY A 27 6.33 -6.95 5.24
N MET A 28 5.33 -7.60 4.65
CA MET A 28 4.37 -6.94 3.75
C MET A 28 3.48 -5.94 4.48
N LEU A 29 2.98 -6.27 5.65
CA LEU A 29 2.18 -5.34 6.46
C LEU A 29 3.00 -4.14 6.94
N PHE A 30 4.27 -4.36 7.31
CA PHE A 30 5.19 -3.28 7.63
C PHE A 30 5.44 -2.37 6.43
N TYR A 31 5.67 -2.95 5.25
CA TYR A 31 5.83 -2.16 4.01
C TYR A 31 4.60 -1.28 3.74
N ILE A 32 3.38 -1.84 3.89
CA ILE A 32 2.15 -1.09 3.66
C ILE A 32 2.02 0.06 4.65
N ASP A 33 2.28 -0.18 5.93
CA ASP A 33 2.25 0.86 6.97
C ASP A 33 3.28 1.97 6.68
N GLU A 34 4.50 1.60 6.31
CA GLU A 34 5.61 2.53 6.14
C GLU A 34 5.51 3.38 4.87
N PHE A 35 5.14 2.79 3.72
CA PHE A 35 5.19 3.49 2.43
C PHE A 35 3.82 4.03 1.99
N PRO A 36 2.78 3.24 1.73
CA PRO A 36 1.46 3.78 1.42
C PRO A 36 0.91 4.67 2.53
N GLU A 37 0.79 4.16 3.74
CA GLU A 37 0.03 4.85 4.78
C GLU A 37 0.77 6.08 5.33
N ARG A 38 2.07 5.97 5.63
CA ARG A 38 2.82 7.06 6.30
C ARG A 38 3.50 8.03 5.37
N GLN A 39 3.80 7.64 4.14
CA GLN A 39 4.59 8.48 3.23
C GLN A 39 3.80 8.91 1.99
N HIS A 40 2.97 8.03 1.42
CA HIS A 40 2.26 8.31 0.18
C HIS A 40 0.95 9.08 0.43
N HIS A 41 0.03 8.53 1.19
CA HIS A 41 -1.29 9.13 1.47
C HIS A 41 -1.22 10.52 2.11
N PRO A 42 -0.29 10.83 3.05
CA PRO A 42 -0.14 12.21 3.54
C PRO A 42 0.21 13.21 2.44
N LYS A 43 1.07 12.81 1.48
CA LYS A 43 1.44 13.70 0.35
C LYS A 43 0.29 13.91 -0.64
N GLU A 44 -0.54 12.90 -0.85
CA GLU A 44 -1.78 13.08 -1.62
C GLU A 44 -2.70 14.08 -0.91
N SER A 45 -2.94 13.89 0.37
CA SER A 45 -3.81 14.75 1.18
C SER A 45 -3.30 16.19 1.29
N GLU A 46 -1.99 16.38 1.41
CA GLU A 46 -1.37 17.69 1.62
C GLU A 46 -1.01 18.43 0.33
N LEU A 47 -0.70 17.71 -0.73
CA LEU A 47 -0.15 18.31 -1.95
C LEU A 47 -1.04 18.10 -3.18
N LEU A 48 -1.53 16.88 -3.43
CA LEU A 48 -2.30 16.56 -4.62
C LEU A 48 -3.75 17.06 -4.49
N PHE A 49 -4.44 16.68 -3.43
CA PHE A 49 -5.86 17.00 -3.24
C PHE A 49 -6.15 18.50 -3.22
N PRO A 50 -5.38 19.35 -2.49
CA PRO A 50 -5.61 20.79 -2.54
C PRO A 50 -5.43 21.40 -3.94
N ARG A 51 -4.49 20.88 -4.73
CA ARG A 51 -4.30 21.34 -6.12
C ARG A 51 -5.45 20.94 -7.02
N VAL A 52 -5.94 19.71 -6.89
CA VAL A 52 -7.15 19.26 -7.61
C VAL A 52 -8.33 20.15 -7.26
N LEU A 53 -8.56 20.45 -6.00
CA LEU A 53 -9.67 21.30 -5.56
C LEU A 53 -9.55 22.76 -6.02
N CYS A 54 -8.34 23.26 -6.28
CA CYS A 54 -8.16 24.59 -6.88
C CYS A 54 -8.68 24.65 -8.33
N VAL A 55 -8.62 23.56 -9.08
CA VAL A 55 -9.03 23.50 -10.50
C VAL A 55 -10.41 22.86 -10.69
N ALA A 56 -10.85 22.04 -9.75
CA ALA A 56 -12.13 21.32 -9.78
C ALA A 56 -12.74 21.25 -8.36
N PRO A 57 -13.26 22.37 -7.83
CA PRO A 57 -13.82 22.43 -6.48
C PRO A 57 -15.05 21.51 -6.29
N GLU A 58 -15.72 21.11 -7.37
CA GLU A 58 -16.82 20.15 -7.35
C GLU A 58 -16.39 18.74 -6.89
N LEU A 59 -15.10 18.42 -6.92
CA LEU A 59 -14.56 17.15 -6.43
C LEU A 59 -14.37 17.10 -4.89
N GLN A 60 -14.78 18.16 -4.17
CA GLN A 60 -14.69 18.16 -2.70
C GLN A 60 -15.29 16.90 -2.04
N PRO A 61 -16.49 16.40 -2.43
CA PRO A 61 -17.03 15.17 -1.83
C PRO A 61 -16.17 13.93 -2.06
N LEU A 62 -15.53 13.83 -3.23
CA LEU A 62 -14.60 12.76 -3.56
C LEU A 62 -13.34 12.84 -2.69
N VAL A 63 -12.75 14.01 -2.59
CA VAL A 63 -11.56 14.26 -1.76
C VAL A 63 -11.86 13.94 -0.29
N ASP A 64 -13.00 14.37 0.22
CA ASP A 64 -13.43 14.05 1.59
C ASP A 64 -13.59 12.52 1.80
N GLN A 65 -14.04 11.80 0.78
CA GLN A 65 -14.12 10.34 0.82
C GLN A 65 -12.73 9.73 0.89
N LEU A 66 -11.82 10.09 -0.03
CA LEU A 66 -10.46 9.57 -0.08
C LEU A 66 -9.69 9.84 1.22
N GLN A 67 -9.82 11.03 1.80
CA GLN A 67 -9.21 11.34 3.10
C GLN A 67 -9.73 10.46 4.25
N ARG A 68 -11.04 10.18 4.27
CA ARG A 68 -11.59 9.22 5.24
C ARG A 68 -11.10 7.79 4.99
N GLU A 69 -10.89 7.43 3.74
CA GLU A 69 -10.37 6.13 3.35
C GLU A 69 -8.90 5.97 3.76
N HIS A 70 -8.06 7.01 3.65
CA HIS A 70 -6.69 7.01 4.19
C HIS A 70 -6.68 6.69 5.69
N GLN A 71 -7.52 7.37 6.48
CA GLN A 71 -7.60 7.11 7.93
C GLN A 71 -8.07 5.68 8.26
N ARG A 72 -9.01 5.14 7.45
CA ARG A 72 -9.49 3.76 7.60
C ARG A 72 -8.42 2.74 7.20
N GLY A 73 -7.66 3.02 6.14
CA GLY A 73 -6.55 2.19 5.69
C GLY A 73 -5.49 2.05 6.76
N GLU A 74 -5.03 3.16 7.34
CA GLU A 74 -4.07 3.18 8.44
C GLU A 74 -4.56 2.36 9.66
N ALA A 75 -5.81 2.54 10.05
CA ALA A 75 -6.39 1.77 11.15
C ALA A 75 -6.49 0.27 10.82
N ALA A 76 -6.87 -0.07 9.58
CA ALA A 76 -7.00 -1.45 9.13
C ALA A 76 -5.65 -2.17 9.09
N VAL A 77 -4.57 -1.51 8.68
CA VAL A 77 -3.22 -2.09 8.70
C VAL A 77 -2.78 -2.43 10.12
N ARG A 78 -3.03 -1.54 11.08
CA ARG A 78 -2.73 -1.82 12.51
C ARG A 78 -3.52 -3.00 13.03
N GLU A 79 -4.78 -3.11 12.66
CA GLU A 79 -5.63 -4.27 13.03
C GLU A 79 -5.09 -5.54 12.38
N LEU A 80 -4.69 -5.52 11.12
CA LEU A 80 -4.07 -6.68 10.45
C LEU A 80 -2.78 -7.13 11.13
N GLN A 81 -1.93 -6.20 11.56
CA GLN A 81 -0.71 -6.53 12.32
C GLN A 81 -1.06 -7.21 13.63
N HIS A 82 -2.08 -6.72 14.35
CA HIS A 82 -2.57 -7.33 15.59
C HIS A 82 -3.16 -8.73 15.35
N LEU A 83 -4.01 -8.89 14.35
CA LEU A 83 -4.65 -10.17 14.03
C LEU A 83 -3.63 -11.22 13.55
N LEU A 84 -2.61 -10.81 12.77
CA LEU A 84 -1.52 -11.70 12.38
C LEU A 84 -0.73 -12.20 13.58
N LEU A 85 -0.36 -11.29 14.48
CA LEU A 85 0.33 -11.64 15.72
C LEU A 85 -0.51 -12.56 16.60
N ALA A 86 -1.81 -12.27 16.71
CA ALA A 86 -2.73 -13.13 17.46
C ALA A 86 -2.81 -14.54 16.86
N TRP A 87 -2.85 -14.67 15.53
CA TRP A 87 -2.82 -15.99 14.89
C TRP A 87 -1.50 -16.73 15.14
N GLU A 88 -0.37 -16.04 15.00
CA GLU A 88 0.96 -16.62 15.24
C GLU A 88 1.12 -17.14 16.67
N LEU A 89 0.65 -16.37 17.68
CA LEU A 89 0.84 -16.71 19.10
C LEU A 89 -0.23 -17.63 19.66
N LEU A 90 -1.47 -17.53 19.20
CA LEU A 90 -2.62 -18.23 19.79
C LEU A 90 -3.14 -19.38 18.88
N GLY A 91 -2.58 -19.55 17.69
CA GLY A 91 -2.85 -20.66 16.79
C GLY A 91 -4.09 -20.50 15.90
N GLU A 92 -4.47 -21.59 15.24
CA GLU A 92 -5.43 -21.66 14.13
C GLU A 92 -6.83 -21.06 14.45
N SER A 93 -7.23 -21.01 15.72
CA SER A 93 -8.50 -20.39 16.12
C SER A 93 -8.59 -18.90 15.73
N ARG A 94 -7.46 -18.23 15.53
CA ARG A 94 -7.35 -16.81 15.15
C ARG A 94 -7.19 -16.57 13.66
N LYS A 95 -6.86 -17.60 12.89
CA LYS A 95 -6.63 -17.53 11.44
C LYS A 95 -7.77 -16.87 10.67
N ARG A 96 -9.00 -17.30 10.93
CA ARG A 96 -10.17 -16.81 10.19
C ARG A 96 -10.30 -15.28 10.28
N ALA A 97 -10.14 -14.73 11.48
CA ALA A 97 -10.24 -13.28 11.67
C ALA A 97 -9.19 -12.51 10.86
N PHE A 98 -7.93 -12.99 10.84
CA PHE A 98 -6.88 -12.40 10.01
C PHE A 98 -7.20 -12.50 8.51
N VAL A 99 -7.59 -13.70 8.03
CA VAL A 99 -7.88 -13.93 6.61
C VAL A 99 -9.01 -13.05 6.13
N GLU A 100 -10.12 -12.99 6.85
CA GLU A 100 -11.30 -12.16 6.51
C GLU A 100 -10.91 -10.66 6.48
N ALA A 101 -10.21 -10.17 7.48
CA ALA A 101 -9.75 -8.78 7.54
C ALA A 101 -8.76 -8.45 6.40
N CYS A 102 -7.83 -9.37 6.10
CA CYS A 102 -6.86 -9.20 5.02
C CYS A 102 -7.53 -9.10 3.65
N LEU A 103 -8.47 -9.99 3.34
CA LEU A 103 -9.22 -9.95 2.08
C LEU A 103 -10.08 -8.69 1.96
N HIS A 104 -10.68 -8.26 3.07
CA HIS A 104 -11.43 -7.00 3.11
C HIS A 104 -10.52 -5.79 2.82
N TYR A 105 -9.35 -5.73 3.48
CA TYR A 105 -8.37 -4.67 3.24
C TYR A 105 -7.90 -4.63 1.78
N ILE A 106 -7.61 -5.79 1.19
CA ILE A 106 -7.19 -5.88 -0.22
C ILE A 106 -8.28 -5.33 -1.16
N ALA A 107 -9.53 -5.72 -0.95
CA ALA A 107 -10.66 -5.24 -1.75
C ALA A 107 -10.87 -3.72 -1.58
N PHE A 108 -10.79 -3.24 -0.34
CA PHE A 108 -10.86 -1.82 0.00
C PHE A 108 -9.77 -1.01 -0.70
N SER A 109 -8.50 -1.43 -0.61
CA SER A 109 -7.37 -0.73 -1.23
C SER A 109 -7.48 -0.70 -2.77
N HIS A 110 -7.97 -1.77 -3.39
CA HIS A 110 -8.22 -1.77 -4.84
C HIS A 110 -9.34 -0.81 -5.25
N ALA A 111 -10.40 -0.70 -4.44
CA ALA A 111 -11.48 0.25 -4.72
C ALA A 111 -10.99 1.70 -4.57
N HIS A 112 -10.22 1.97 -3.53
CA HIS A 112 -9.59 3.27 -3.28
C HIS A 112 -8.69 3.71 -4.45
N MET A 113 -7.71 2.90 -4.83
CA MET A 113 -6.83 3.20 -5.96
C MET A 113 -7.61 3.41 -7.27
N ARG A 114 -8.66 2.60 -7.50
CA ARG A 114 -9.50 2.77 -8.70
C ARG A 114 -10.18 4.14 -8.70
N LEU A 115 -10.69 4.56 -7.55
CA LEU A 115 -11.38 5.85 -7.42
C LEU A 115 -10.43 7.01 -7.75
N GLU A 116 -9.19 6.94 -7.28
CA GLU A 116 -8.15 7.91 -7.64
C GLU A 116 -7.82 7.88 -9.14
N GLU A 117 -7.60 6.69 -9.69
CA GLU A 117 -7.22 6.50 -11.09
C GLU A 117 -8.31 6.91 -12.08
N THR A 118 -9.60 6.74 -11.72
CA THR A 118 -10.71 7.01 -12.65
C THR A 118 -11.35 8.39 -12.49
N GLU A 119 -11.32 8.96 -11.28
CA GLU A 119 -12.05 10.20 -10.98
C GLU A 119 -11.12 11.39 -10.69
N LEU A 120 -10.05 11.16 -9.94
CA LEU A 120 -9.19 12.26 -9.47
C LEU A 120 -8.02 12.52 -10.42
N LEU A 121 -7.23 11.50 -10.76
CA LEU A 121 -6.02 11.65 -11.58
C LEU A 121 -6.31 12.18 -12.99
N PRO A 122 -7.41 11.83 -13.70
CA PRO A 122 -7.73 12.42 -15.00
C PRO A 122 -7.90 13.93 -14.94
N VAL A 123 -8.48 14.47 -13.86
CA VAL A 123 -8.62 15.92 -13.66
C VAL A 123 -7.25 16.58 -13.46
N ALA A 124 -6.40 15.97 -12.63
CA ALA A 124 -5.03 16.45 -12.45
C ALA A 124 -4.25 16.45 -13.77
N GLN A 125 -4.37 15.36 -14.55
CA GLN A 125 -3.70 15.22 -15.86
C GLN A 125 -4.15 16.28 -16.87
N ALA A 126 -5.43 16.63 -16.87
CA ALA A 126 -5.99 17.63 -17.78
C ALA A 126 -5.67 19.08 -17.41
N SER A 127 -5.42 19.35 -16.10
CA SER A 127 -5.43 20.71 -15.57
C SER A 127 -4.10 21.18 -14.98
N PHE A 128 -3.24 20.27 -14.56
CA PHE A 128 -1.98 20.64 -13.90
C PHE A 128 -0.93 21.12 -14.89
N SER A 129 -0.22 22.16 -14.49
CA SER A 129 0.94 22.66 -15.23
C SER A 129 2.15 21.74 -15.06
N PRO A 130 3.16 21.85 -15.96
CA PRO A 130 4.44 21.14 -15.77
C PRO A 130 5.12 21.46 -14.42
N ALA A 131 4.92 22.67 -13.88
CA ALA A 131 5.47 23.06 -12.58
C ALA A 131 4.77 22.34 -11.41
N ASP A 132 3.45 22.12 -11.49
CA ASP A 132 2.71 21.35 -10.48
C ASP A 132 3.19 19.90 -10.45
N TRP A 133 3.34 19.27 -11.62
CA TRP A 133 3.86 17.93 -11.74
C TRP A 133 5.28 17.79 -11.21
N ALA A 134 6.16 18.75 -11.53
CA ALA A 134 7.54 18.75 -11.03
C ALA A 134 7.59 18.87 -9.49
N ALA A 135 6.72 19.68 -8.90
CA ALA A 135 6.62 19.81 -7.45
C ALA A 135 6.14 18.51 -6.79
N LEU A 136 5.11 17.86 -7.35
CA LEU A 136 4.60 16.57 -6.87
C LEU A 136 5.68 15.48 -7.01
N ASP A 137 6.33 15.39 -8.19
CA ASP A 137 7.37 14.39 -8.45
C ASP A 137 8.54 14.54 -7.45
N THR A 138 8.95 15.78 -7.16
CA THR A 138 9.97 16.08 -6.14
C THR A 138 9.54 15.57 -4.77
N ALA A 139 8.29 15.83 -4.36
CA ALA A 139 7.79 15.41 -3.06
C ALA A 139 7.68 13.88 -2.95
N PHE A 140 7.11 13.23 -3.99
CA PHE A 140 6.94 11.77 -3.99
C PHE A 140 8.26 11.00 -4.15
N SER A 141 9.28 11.60 -4.80
CA SER A 141 10.62 11.00 -4.90
C SER A 141 11.28 10.78 -3.53
N GLN A 142 10.91 11.59 -2.55
CA GLN A 142 11.43 11.47 -1.18
C GLN A 142 10.93 10.22 -0.45
N ASN A 143 9.88 9.55 -0.94
CA ASN A 143 9.38 8.31 -0.36
C ASN A 143 10.42 7.18 -0.47
N ARG A 144 11.27 7.21 -1.52
CA ARG A 144 12.30 6.20 -1.78
C ARG A 144 11.76 4.78 -1.66
N ASP A 145 10.51 4.59 -2.10
CA ASP A 145 9.78 3.33 -2.05
C ASP A 145 10.55 2.24 -2.82
N PRO A 146 10.97 1.15 -2.15
CA PRO A 146 11.77 0.10 -2.75
C PRO A 146 11.01 -0.68 -3.84
N LEU A 147 9.68 -0.60 -3.87
CA LEU A 147 8.85 -1.31 -4.85
C LEU A 147 8.44 -0.45 -6.04
N SER A 148 8.62 0.86 -5.98
CA SER A 148 8.25 1.76 -7.08
C SER A 148 9.14 1.57 -8.31
N GLY A 149 10.40 1.15 -8.13
CA GLY A 149 11.41 1.05 -9.19
C GLY A 149 11.80 2.40 -9.81
N LYS A 150 11.16 3.48 -9.39
CA LYS A 150 11.34 4.82 -9.97
C LYS A 150 12.54 5.57 -9.37
N TYR A 151 12.82 5.33 -8.10
CA TYR A 151 13.88 6.01 -7.35
C TYR A 151 14.77 5.00 -6.63
N PRO A 152 16.06 5.34 -6.37
CA PRO A 152 16.93 4.47 -5.60
C PRO A 152 16.32 4.22 -4.20
N PRO A 153 16.12 2.94 -3.81
CA PRO A 153 15.55 2.61 -2.50
C PRO A 153 16.48 3.04 -1.36
N ASP A 154 15.92 3.22 -0.18
CA ASP A 154 16.72 3.42 1.01
C ASP A 154 17.36 2.08 1.44
N PRO A 155 18.71 2.00 1.57
CA PRO A 155 19.40 0.78 1.97
C PRO A 155 18.92 0.17 3.31
N ALA A 156 18.28 0.96 4.17
CA ALA A 156 17.69 0.48 5.41
C ALA A 156 16.60 -0.60 5.16
N TYR A 157 15.94 -0.56 4.00
CA TYR A 157 14.89 -1.50 3.63
C TYR A 157 15.35 -2.66 2.76
N ASP A 158 16.62 -2.73 2.33
CA ASP A 158 17.12 -3.77 1.43
C ASP A 158 16.85 -5.19 1.94
N ARG A 159 17.06 -5.42 3.24
CA ARG A 159 16.80 -6.72 3.87
C ARG A 159 15.32 -7.09 3.90
N LEU A 160 14.45 -6.11 4.17
CA LEU A 160 13.00 -6.30 4.15
C LEU A 160 12.53 -6.65 2.74
N PHE A 161 12.98 -5.87 1.77
CA PHE A 161 12.62 -6.05 0.37
C PHE A 161 13.08 -7.41 -0.17
N ALA A 162 14.34 -7.76 0.03
CA ALA A 162 14.90 -9.05 -0.39
C ALA A 162 14.12 -10.23 0.22
N ARG A 163 13.68 -10.11 1.46
CA ARG A 163 12.87 -11.12 2.15
C ARG A 163 11.50 -11.29 1.49
N ILE A 164 10.79 -10.19 1.23
CA ILE A 164 9.48 -10.21 0.58
C ILE A 164 9.62 -10.82 -0.83
N VAL A 165 10.51 -10.29 -1.66
CA VAL A 165 10.68 -10.70 -3.06
C VAL A 165 11.07 -12.17 -3.19
N LYS A 166 11.97 -12.66 -2.34
CA LYS A 166 12.46 -14.04 -2.40
C LYS A 166 11.39 -15.09 -2.09
N HIS A 167 10.43 -14.77 -1.25
CA HIS A 167 9.52 -15.76 -0.68
C HIS A 167 8.05 -15.61 -1.11
N VAL A 168 7.73 -14.57 -1.88
CA VAL A 168 6.38 -14.40 -2.41
C VAL A 168 6.15 -15.32 -3.59
N PRO A 169 5.08 -16.14 -3.58
CA PRO A 169 4.73 -16.99 -4.73
C PRO A 169 4.53 -16.17 -6.00
N GLY A 170 5.18 -16.59 -7.09
CA GLY A 170 5.06 -15.90 -8.37
C GLY A 170 5.87 -14.61 -8.51
N ALA A 171 6.90 -14.42 -7.73
CA ALA A 171 7.75 -13.21 -7.70
C ALA A 171 8.47 -12.86 -9.02
N SER A 172 8.32 -13.64 -10.09
CA SER A 172 8.86 -13.34 -11.43
C SER A 172 8.38 -12.01 -12.04
N TRP A 173 7.34 -11.41 -11.48
CA TRP A 173 6.80 -10.10 -11.90
C TRP A 173 7.32 -8.90 -11.06
N TRP A 174 8.14 -9.15 -10.08
CA TRP A 174 8.94 -8.12 -9.44
C TRP A 174 10.11 -7.85 -10.39
N GLY A 175 10.00 -6.84 -11.21
CA GLY A 175 10.96 -6.56 -12.26
C GLY A 175 12.38 -6.63 -11.74
N THR A 176 13.19 -7.45 -12.39
CA THR A 176 14.64 -7.32 -12.34
C THR A 176 14.95 -5.93 -12.87
N ALA A 177 15.16 -4.98 -11.97
CA ALA A 177 15.80 -3.73 -12.32
C ALA A 177 17.20 -4.10 -12.82
N GLN A 178 17.39 -4.03 -14.16
CA GLN A 178 18.70 -3.93 -14.78
C GLN A 178 19.12 -2.49 -14.74
#